data_cd0b67a73323b577a69509aa1573a4e6
#
_entry.id   cd0b67a73323b577a69509aa1573a4e6
#
_cell.length_a   1.000
_cell.length_b   1.000
_cell.length_c   1.000
_cell.angle_alpha   90.00
_cell.angle_beta   90.00
_cell.angle_gamma   90.00
#
_symmetry.space_group_name_H-M   'P 1'
#
loop_
_entity.id
_entity.type
_entity.pdbx_description
1 polymer ?
#
loop_
_entity_poly.entity_id
_entity_poly.type
_entity_poly.pdbx_seq_one_letter_code
_entity_poly.pdbx_strand_id
1 'polypeptide(L)'
;MEIARQLRLRDIGGIIIIDFIDMAQPTKRDEILQILTRETAQDCTKTRVLGMTALNLVEITRKKARQSLYQVQFSPCDVCGGSGYLYSPETVAIQIIRRLRHMVQFRHIKGDILIEAHPDVLALLKDKKRKAEWERELKRTLYFEESHHPNREVFSILSYEP
;
A
#
# COMPACT_ATOMS: atom_id res chain seq x y z
N MET A 1 29.13 7.80 -6.84
CA MET A 1 28.91 8.18 -8.24
C MET A 1 27.52 7.77 -8.73
N GLU A 2 27.09 6.53 -8.50
CA GLU A 2 25.79 6.04 -9.02
C GLU A 2 24.58 6.81 -8.45
N ILE A 3 24.60 7.20 -7.19
CA ILE A 3 23.52 7.99 -6.58
C ILE A 3 23.25 9.28 -7.38
N ALA A 4 24.27 10.10 -7.60
CA ALA A 4 24.12 11.35 -8.34
C ALA A 4 23.65 11.11 -9.78
N ARG A 5 24.12 10.03 -10.41
CA ARG A 5 23.67 9.60 -11.73
C ARG A 5 22.18 9.24 -11.73
N GLN A 6 21.73 8.44 -10.76
CA GLN A 6 20.33 8.03 -10.66
C GLN A 6 19.39 9.19 -10.34
N LEU A 7 19.80 10.16 -9.52
CA LEU A 7 19.04 11.37 -9.28
C LEU A 7 18.77 12.14 -10.59
N ARG A 8 19.78 12.23 -11.47
CA ARG A 8 19.63 12.88 -12.79
C ARG A 8 18.78 12.05 -13.74
N LEU A 9 19.08 10.76 -13.90
CA LEU A 9 18.38 9.90 -14.86
C LEU A 9 16.90 9.74 -14.56
N ARG A 10 16.53 9.63 -13.28
CA ARG A 10 15.13 9.44 -12.84
C ARG A 10 14.43 10.76 -12.55
N ASP A 11 15.12 11.88 -12.66
CA ASP A 11 14.67 13.22 -12.26
C ASP A 11 14.01 13.24 -10.87
N ILE A 12 14.69 12.62 -9.90
CA ILE A 12 14.24 12.58 -8.51
C ILE A 12 14.48 13.95 -7.90
N GLY A 13 13.44 14.60 -7.42
CA GLY A 13 13.50 15.93 -6.80
C GLY A 13 12.73 16.01 -5.49
N GLY A 14 13.00 17.04 -4.72
CA GLY A 14 12.43 17.27 -3.39
C GLY A 14 13.46 17.06 -2.29
N ILE A 15 13.00 16.58 -1.13
CA ILE A 15 13.85 16.16 -0.01
C ILE A 15 14.20 14.69 -0.25
N ILE A 16 15.48 14.38 -0.22
CA ILE A 16 16.00 13.04 -0.50
C ILE A 16 16.84 12.64 0.71
N ILE A 17 16.49 11.51 1.29
CA ILE A 17 17.24 10.90 2.39
C ILE A 17 17.84 9.60 1.88
N ILE A 18 19.13 9.43 2.10
CA ILE A 18 19.88 8.25 1.69
C ILE A 18 20.43 7.57 2.93
N ASP A 19 20.01 6.34 3.13
CA ASP A 19 20.51 5.49 4.20
C ASP A 19 21.82 4.84 3.75
N PHE A 20 22.91 5.17 4.46
CA PHE A 20 24.22 4.58 4.21
C PHE A 20 24.52 3.52 5.26
N ILE A 21 25.32 2.53 4.84
CA ILE A 21 25.85 1.53 5.77
C ILE A 21 26.62 2.21 6.90
N ASP A 22 26.61 1.60 8.07
CA ASP A 22 27.35 2.12 9.21
C ASP A 22 28.83 2.23 8.94
N MET A 23 29.37 3.40 9.23
CA MET A 23 30.78 3.71 9.05
C MET A 23 31.44 4.08 10.39
N ALA A 24 32.38 3.24 10.82
CA ALA A 24 33.10 3.44 12.07
C ALA A 24 34.06 4.65 12.03
N GLN A 25 34.55 5.02 10.85
CA GLN A 25 35.54 6.08 10.67
C GLN A 25 34.87 7.40 10.24
N PRO A 26 34.98 8.48 11.04
CA PRO A 26 34.41 9.79 10.66
C PRO A 26 34.96 10.33 9.33
N THR A 27 36.25 10.09 9.03
CA THR A 27 36.89 10.50 7.77
C THR A 27 36.18 9.94 6.54
N LYS A 28 35.63 8.74 6.61
CA LYS A 28 34.86 8.13 5.51
C LYS A 28 33.53 8.81 5.26
N ARG A 29 32.88 9.33 6.30
CA ARG A 29 31.65 10.12 6.20
C ARG A 29 31.92 11.42 5.44
N ASP A 30 33.00 12.12 5.80
CA ASP A 30 33.40 13.37 5.14
C ASP A 30 33.78 13.13 3.68
N GLU A 31 34.49 12.05 3.38
CA GLU A 31 34.85 11.64 2.02
C GLU A 31 33.59 11.43 1.14
N ILE A 32 32.58 10.71 1.66
CA ILE A 32 31.31 10.48 0.97
C ILE A 32 30.58 11.79 0.70
N LEU A 33 30.49 12.69 1.68
CA LEU A 33 29.83 13.98 1.52
C LEU A 33 30.55 14.85 0.48
N GLN A 34 31.88 14.86 0.46
CA GLN A 34 32.66 15.58 -0.54
C GLN A 34 32.42 15.03 -1.94
N ILE A 35 32.42 13.70 -2.08
CA ILE A 35 32.16 13.04 -3.36
C ILE A 35 30.75 13.37 -3.85
N LEU A 36 29.71 13.23 -3.00
CA LEU A 36 28.34 13.54 -3.36
C LEU A 36 28.18 15.01 -3.75
N THR A 37 28.77 15.92 -3.00
CA THR A 37 28.75 17.36 -3.29
C THR A 37 29.37 17.66 -4.65
N ARG A 38 30.53 17.08 -4.93
CA ARG A 38 31.21 17.26 -6.22
C ARG A 38 30.38 16.72 -7.39
N GLU A 39 29.82 15.53 -7.25
CA GLU A 39 29.07 14.87 -8.33
C GLU A 39 27.70 15.52 -8.56
N THR A 40 27.07 16.06 -7.51
CA THR A 40 25.80 16.78 -7.64
C THR A 40 25.99 18.22 -8.13
N ALA A 41 27.17 18.80 -7.96
CA ALA A 41 27.49 20.13 -8.51
C ALA A 41 27.47 20.16 -10.05
N GLN A 42 27.62 19.02 -10.71
CA GLN A 42 27.51 18.87 -12.17
C GLN A 42 26.07 18.79 -12.67
N ASP A 43 25.09 18.78 -11.75
CA ASP A 43 23.66 18.69 -12.12
C ASP A 43 23.16 20.06 -12.60
N CYS A 44 22.49 20.09 -13.75
CA CYS A 44 21.81 21.29 -14.25
C CYS A 44 20.68 21.75 -13.30
N THR A 45 20.17 20.85 -12.47
CA THR A 45 19.15 21.14 -11.48
C THR A 45 19.79 21.46 -10.14
N LYS A 46 19.38 22.57 -9.52
CA LYS A 46 19.92 23.01 -8.22
C LYS A 46 19.77 21.91 -7.17
N THR A 47 20.92 21.33 -6.80
CA THR A 47 21.04 20.26 -5.81
C THR A 47 21.94 20.73 -4.67
N ARG A 48 21.59 20.42 -3.44
CA ARG A 48 22.39 20.71 -2.24
C ARG A 48 22.47 19.46 -1.38
N VAL A 49 23.68 19.05 -1.05
CA VAL A 49 23.96 18.06 0.00
C VAL A 49 24.05 18.85 1.31
N LEU A 50 23.17 18.58 2.25
CA LEU A 50 23.09 19.32 3.53
C LEU A 50 24.05 18.74 4.57
N GLY A 51 24.20 17.44 4.61
CA GLY A 51 25.07 16.76 5.55
C GLY A 51 24.67 15.30 5.78
N MET A 52 25.27 14.72 6.81
CA MET A 52 24.96 13.38 7.30
C MET A 52 24.55 13.46 8.77
N THR A 53 23.44 12.83 9.10
CA THR A 53 22.91 12.75 10.47
C THR A 53 23.73 11.79 11.34
N ALA A 54 23.46 11.78 12.64
CA ALA A 54 24.04 10.82 13.58
C ALA A 54 23.66 9.36 13.26
N LEU A 55 22.56 9.16 12.51
CA LEU A 55 22.08 7.83 12.06
C LEU A 55 22.67 7.43 10.68
N ASN A 56 23.71 8.10 10.21
CA ASN A 56 24.33 7.91 8.88
C ASN A 56 23.39 8.17 7.69
N LEU A 57 22.33 8.95 7.88
CA LEU A 57 21.43 9.38 6.83
C LEU A 57 21.98 10.63 6.15
N VAL A 58 22.23 10.57 4.84
CA VAL A 58 22.62 11.75 4.06
C VAL A 58 21.38 12.51 3.60
N GLU A 59 21.37 13.80 3.86
CA GLU A 59 20.29 14.71 3.51
C GLU A 59 20.65 15.49 2.26
N ILE A 60 19.81 15.41 1.24
CA ILE A 60 19.95 16.13 -0.02
C ILE A 60 18.65 16.85 -0.35
N THR A 61 18.75 18.08 -0.85
CA THR A 61 17.63 18.77 -1.48
C THR A 61 17.91 18.98 -2.95
N ARG A 62 16.96 18.62 -3.81
CA ARG A 62 17.03 18.85 -5.25
C ARG A 62 15.76 19.52 -5.74
N LYS A 63 15.89 20.61 -6.48
CA LYS A 63 14.73 21.33 -7.02
C LYS A 63 13.91 20.38 -7.89
N LYS A 64 12.61 20.28 -7.61
CA LYS A 64 11.67 19.54 -8.46
C LYS A 64 11.36 20.39 -9.69
N ALA A 65 12.00 20.12 -10.81
CA ALA A 65 11.84 20.90 -12.04
C ALA A 65 10.83 20.26 -13.00
N ARG A 66 10.73 18.94 -12.99
CA ARG A 66 9.87 18.13 -13.89
C ARG A 66 9.22 17.00 -13.11
N GLN A 67 8.32 16.25 -13.76
CA GLN A 67 7.83 14.98 -13.25
C GLN A 67 8.97 13.95 -13.29
N SER A 68 9.05 13.13 -12.26
CA SER A 68 10.04 12.05 -12.24
C SER A 68 9.71 11.00 -13.31
N LEU A 69 10.73 10.26 -13.76
CA LEU A 69 10.54 9.15 -14.71
C LEU A 69 9.46 8.17 -14.24
N TYR A 70 9.41 7.91 -12.94
CA TYR A 70 8.40 7.06 -12.32
C TYR A 70 6.97 7.60 -12.53
N GLN A 71 6.77 8.90 -12.33
CA GLN A 71 5.44 9.53 -12.50
C GLN A 71 4.97 9.56 -13.95
N VAL A 72 5.91 9.53 -14.91
CA VAL A 72 5.59 9.54 -16.35
C VAL A 72 5.29 8.13 -16.87
N GLN A 73 6.01 7.12 -16.36
CA GLN A 73 5.96 5.76 -16.90
C GLN A 73 5.01 4.81 -16.16
N PHE A 74 4.64 5.13 -14.92
CA PHE A 74 3.85 4.22 -14.08
C PHE A 74 2.56 4.87 -13.60
N SER A 75 1.52 4.10 -13.53
CA SER A 75 0.27 4.40 -12.81
C SER A 75 0.22 3.61 -11.50
N PRO A 76 -0.58 4.06 -10.52
CA PRO A 76 -0.88 3.23 -9.35
C PRO A 76 -1.42 1.86 -9.77
N CYS A 77 -1.06 0.81 -9.03
CA CYS A 77 -1.56 -0.53 -9.29
C CYS A 77 -3.08 -0.59 -9.03
N ASP A 78 -3.85 -1.04 -10.02
CA ASP A 78 -5.31 -1.11 -9.92
C ASP A 78 -5.80 -2.08 -8.84
N VAL A 79 -4.96 -3.05 -8.45
CA VAL A 79 -5.30 -4.02 -7.42
C VAL A 79 -5.14 -3.46 -6.01
N CYS A 80 -4.00 -2.83 -5.70
CA CYS A 80 -3.68 -2.34 -4.35
C CYS A 80 -3.69 -0.80 -4.23
N GLY A 81 -4.02 -0.06 -5.29
CA GLY A 81 -3.99 1.39 -5.29
C GLY A 81 -2.60 2.00 -5.02
N GLY A 82 -1.54 1.21 -5.17
CA GLY A 82 -0.15 1.65 -4.92
C GLY A 82 0.37 1.36 -3.51
N SER A 83 -0.42 0.74 -2.63
CA SER A 83 0.02 0.39 -1.26
C SER A 83 1.07 -0.72 -1.21
N GLY A 84 1.11 -1.59 -2.23
CA GLY A 84 1.94 -2.81 -2.26
C GLY A 84 1.41 -3.96 -1.40
N TYR A 85 0.31 -3.76 -0.67
CA TYR A 85 -0.28 -4.73 0.24
C TYR A 85 -1.78 -4.84 0.05
N LEU A 86 -2.32 -6.02 0.34
CA LEU A 86 -3.75 -6.27 0.49
C LEU A 86 -3.99 -6.93 1.85
N TYR A 87 -5.15 -6.71 2.44
CA TYR A 87 -5.57 -7.45 3.61
C TYR A 87 -5.57 -8.96 3.35
N SER A 88 -5.27 -9.74 4.39
CA SER A 88 -5.40 -11.19 4.29
C SER A 88 -6.86 -11.60 4.12
N PRO A 89 -7.14 -12.78 3.52
CA PRO A 89 -8.51 -13.29 3.39
C PRO A 89 -9.25 -13.35 4.72
N GLU A 90 -8.55 -13.68 5.82
CA GLU A 90 -9.10 -13.72 7.18
C GLU A 90 -9.56 -12.33 7.64
N THR A 91 -8.72 -11.32 7.38
CA THR A 91 -9.05 -9.93 7.74
C THR A 91 -10.28 -9.45 6.97
N VAL A 92 -10.34 -9.73 5.67
CA VAL A 92 -11.49 -9.37 4.83
C VAL A 92 -12.76 -10.12 5.29
N ALA A 93 -12.67 -11.41 5.60
CA ALA A 93 -13.80 -12.17 6.15
C ALA A 93 -14.33 -11.55 7.45
N ILE A 94 -13.44 -11.14 8.36
CA ILE A 94 -13.83 -10.45 9.60
C ILE A 94 -14.54 -9.11 9.28
N GLN A 95 -14.03 -8.35 8.30
CA GLN A 95 -14.67 -7.09 7.89
C GLN A 95 -16.07 -7.32 7.33
N ILE A 96 -16.26 -8.36 6.51
CA ILE A 96 -17.57 -8.74 5.98
C ILE A 96 -18.55 -9.03 7.13
N ILE A 97 -18.16 -9.87 8.08
CA ILE A 97 -19.03 -10.21 9.22
C ILE A 97 -19.37 -8.99 10.09
N ARG A 98 -18.39 -8.12 10.35
CA ARG A 98 -18.65 -6.87 11.07
C ARG A 98 -19.63 -5.97 10.34
N ARG A 99 -19.48 -5.84 9.03
CA ARG A 99 -20.37 -5.04 8.19
C ARG A 99 -21.78 -5.64 8.14
N LEU A 100 -21.90 -6.97 8.05
CA LEU A 100 -23.17 -7.69 8.13
C LEU A 100 -23.91 -7.39 9.45
N ARG A 101 -23.23 -7.54 10.59
CA ARG A 101 -23.80 -7.24 11.90
C ARG A 101 -24.34 -5.81 11.96
N HIS A 102 -23.52 -4.86 11.50
CA HIS A 102 -23.93 -3.46 11.46
C HIS A 102 -25.14 -3.23 10.54
N MET A 103 -25.16 -3.84 9.36
CA MET A 103 -26.27 -3.68 8.40
C MET A 103 -27.57 -4.28 8.92
N VAL A 104 -27.52 -5.44 9.56
CA VAL A 104 -28.70 -6.07 10.17
C VAL A 104 -29.21 -5.24 11.35
N GLN A 105 -28.31 -4.75 12.21
CA GLN A 105 -28.69 -4.00 13.41
C GLN A 105 -29.26 -2.60 13.09
N PHE A 106 -28.68 -1.87 12.13
CA PHE A 106 -28.99 -0.45 11.94
C PHE A 106 -29.73 -0.12 10.64
N ARG A 107 -29.74 -1.01 9.64
CA ARG A 107 -30.34 -0.74 8.33
C ARG A 107 -31.56 -1.56 7.99
N HIS A 108 -32.00 -2.45 8.89
CA HIS A 108 -33.18 -3.28 8.67
C HIS A 108 -33.22 -3.95 7.29
N ILE A 109 -32.11 -4.61 6.90
CA ILE A 109 -32.07 -5.40 5.66
C ILE A 109 -33.23 -6.43 5.74
N LYS A 110 -34.10 -6.42 4.75
CA LYS A 110 -35.19 -7.38 4.61
C LYS A 110 -34.70 -8.57 3.77
N GLY A 111 -35.22 -9.77 4.10
CA GLY A 111 -34.88 -10.99 3.36
C GLY A 111 -33.54 -11.62 3.75
N ASP A 112 -33.09 -12.54 2.92
CA ASP A 112 -31.81 -13.22 3.03
C ASP A 112 -30.68 -12.35 2.52
N ILE A 113 -29.44 -12.79 2.66
CA ILE A 113 -28.27 -11.97 2.36
C ILE A 113 -27.39 -12.69 1.35
N LEU A 114 -27.08 -12.01 0.25
CA LEU A 114 -26.08 -12.44 -0.72
C LEU A 114 -24.78 -11.70 -0.46
N ILE A 115 -23.68 -12.46 -0.32
CA ILE A 115 -22.32 -11.95 -0.17
C ILE A 115 -21.56 -12.32 -1.41
N GLU A 116 -21.15 -11.32 -2.17
CA GLU A 116 -20.22 -11.48 -3.28
C GLU A 116 -18.82 -11.10 -2.81
N ALA A 117 -17.84 -12.00 -2.94
CA ALA A 117 -16.46 -11.76 -2.53
C ALA A 117 -15.48 -12.68 -3.27
N HIS A 118 -14.20 -12.38 -3.12
CA HIS A 118 -13.13 -13.19 -3.70
C HIS A 118 -13.18 -14.64 -3.21
N PRO A 119 -12.89 -15.66 -4.06
CA PRO A 119 -12.95 -17.08 -3.70
C PRO A 119 -12.20 -17.45 -2.41
N ASP A 120 -10.99 -16.89 -2.21
CA ASP A 120 -10.19 -17.15 -0.99
C ASP A 120 -10.90 -16.70 0.29
N VAL A 121 -11.64 -15.60 0.22
CA VAL A 121 -12.42 -15.06 1.34
C VAL A 121 -13.66 -15.93 1.57
N LEU A 122 -14.34 -16.31 0.48
CA LEU A 122 -15.52 -17.16 0.56
C LEU A 122 -15.21 -18.55 1.11
N ALA A 123 -14.04 -19.10 0.83
CA ALA A 123 -13.61 -20.38 1.40
C ALA A 123 -13.63 -20.37 2.94
N LEU A 124 -13.29 -19.23 3.55
CA LEU A 124 -13.34 -19.04 5.00
C LEU A 124 -14.76 -18.81 5.53
N LEU A 125 -15.61 -18.14 4.75
CA LEU A 125 -17.00 -17.85 5.12
C LEU A 125 -17.92 -19.06 4.91
N LYS A 126 -17.61 -19.94 3.95
CA LYS A 126 -18.36 -21.17 3.65
C LYS A 126 -18.13 -22.31 4.66
N ASP A 127 -17.25 -22.12 5.67
CA ASP A 127 -17.08 -23.11 6.75
C ASP A 127 -18.41 -23.41 7.43
N LYS A 128 -18.83 -24.68 7.40
CA LYS A 128 -20.16 -25.11 7.81
C LYS A 128 -20.53 -24.71 9.25
N LYS A 129 -19.57 -24.79 10.19
CA LYS A 129 -19.81 -24.46 11.59
C LYS A 129 -20.00 -22.95 11.77
N ARG A 130 -19.08 -22.15 11.21
CA ARG A 130 -19.11 -20.69 11.30
C ARG A 130 -20.33 -20.11 10.57
N LYS A 131 -20.64 -20.61 9.37
CA LYS A 131 -21.83 -20.18 8.63
C LYS A 131 -23.10 -20.39 9.46
N ALA A 132 -23.30 -21.57 10.03
CA ALA A 132 -24.47 -21.88 10.86
C ALA A 132 -24.56 -21.01 12.13
N GLU A 133 -23.41 -20.63 12.71
CA GLU A 133 -23.36 -19.68 13.84
C GLU A 133 -23.83 -18.29 13.42
N TRP A 134 -23.32 -17.78 12.31
CA TRP A 134 -23.69 -16.45 11.80
C TRP A 134 -25.16 -16.39 11.35
N GLU A 135 -25.66 -17.39 10.63
CA GLU A 135 -27.06 -17.46 10.22
C GLU A 135 -28.00 -17.47 11.44
N ARG A 136 -27.62 -18.17 12.50
CA ARG A 136 -28.37 -18.18 13.78
C ARG A 136 -28.30 -16.83 14.48
N GLU A 137 -27.16 -16.20 14.53
CA GLU A 137 -26.95 -14.88 15.14
C GLU A 137 -27.73 -13.80 14.39
N LEU A 138 -27.61 -13.79 13.07
CA LEU A 138 -28.24 -12.77 12.22
C LEU A 138 -29.71 -13.05 11.93
N LYS A 139 -30.19 -14.27 12.21
CA LYS A 139 -31.54 -14.76 11.86
C LYS A 139 -31.85 -14.58 10.37
N ARG A 140 -30.86 -14.86 9.51
CA ARG A 140 -30.92 -14.70 8.06
C ARG A 140 -30.13 -15.83 7.41
N THR A 141 -30.52 -16.24 6.21
CA THR A 141 -29.77 -17.18 5.38
C THR A 141 -28.68 -16.41 4.63
N LEU A 142 -27.47 -16.99 4.57
CA LEU A 142 -26.35 -16.42 3.86
C LEU A 142 -26.09 -17.18 2.56
N TYR A 143 -26.16 -16.48 1.46
CA TYR A 143 -25.78 -16.95 0.13
C TYR A 143 -24.44 -16.35 -0.25
N PHE A 144 -23.64 -17.08 -1.05
CA PHE A 144 -22.29 -16.69 -1.43
C PHE A 144 -22.10 -16.78 -2.94
N GLU A 145 -21.64 -15.71 -3.54
CA GLU A 145 -21.28 -15.64 -4.95
C GLU A 145 -19.82 -15.24 -5.12
N GLU A 146 -19.16 -15.81 -6.12
CA GLU A 146 -17.75 -15.55 -6.35
C GLU A 146 -17.56 -14.29 -7.20
N SER A 147 -16.78 -13.35 -6.68
CA SER A 147 -16.35 -12.16 -7.40
C SER A 147 -15.08 -12.43 -8.18
N HIS A 148 -15.07 -12.02 -9.45
CA HIS A 148 -13.88 -12.07 -10.29
C HIS A 148 -12.99 -10.84 -10.17
N HIS A 149 -13.27 -9.97 -9.20
CA HIS A 149 -12.46 -8.77 -8.98
C HIS A 149 -11.06 -9.16 -8.47
N PRO A 150 -9.95 -8.62 -9.05
CA PRO A 150 -8.59 -9.01 -8.70
C PRO A 150 -8.20 -8.57 -7.28
N ASN A 151 -8.85 -7.53 -6.75
CA ASN A 151 -8.64 -7.09 -5.37
C ASN A 151 -9.61 -7.84 -4.44
N ARG A 152 -9.08 -8.68 -3.57
CA ARG A 152 -9.85 -9.47 -2.60
C ARG A 152 -10.54 -8.64 -1.51
N GLU A 153 -10.19 -7.37 -1.38
CA GLU A 153 -10.83 -6.45 -0.42
C GLU A 153 -12.17 -5.92 -0.92
N VAL A 154 -12.43 -6.08 -2.23
CA VAL A 154 -13.68 -5.67 -2.83
C VAL A 154 -14.72 -6.77 -2.60
N PHE A 155 -15.79 -6.42 -1.92
CA PHE A 155 -16.94 -7.29 -1.68
C PHE A 155 -18.24 -6.50 -1.69
N SER A 156 -19.34 -7.17 -1.99
CA SER A 156 -20.68 -6.62 -1.90
C SER A 156 -21.54 -7.42 -0.94
N ILE A 157 -22.51 -6.76 -0.32
CA ILE A 157 -23.51 -7.36 0.56
C ILE A 157 -24.87 -6.84 0.11
N LEU A 158 -25.69 -7.72 -0.38
CA LEU A 158 -26.97 -7.39 -0.99
C LEU A 158 -28.13 -8.11 -0.27
N SER A 159 -29.31 -7.48 -0.27
CA SER A 159 -30.55 -8.20 0.11
C SER A 159 -30.85 -9.21 -0.99
N TYR A 160 -31.21 -10.42 -0.61
CA TYR A 160 -31.54 -11.51 -1.53
C TYR A 160 -32.97 -11.99 -1.25
N GLU A 161 -33.79 -11.97 -2.27
CA GLU A 161 -35.12 -12.59 -2.26
C GLU A 161 -35.01 -13.78 -3.24
N PRO A 162 -35.14 -15.03 -2.76
CA PRO A 162 -34.98 -16.22 -3.60
C PRO A 162 -36.13 -16.37 -4.61
#